data_5d7bb456e14bd08314e348771c07443b
#
_entry.id   5d7bb456e14bd08314e348771c07443b
#
_cell.length_a   1.000
_cell.length_b   1.000
_cell.length_c   1.000
_cell.angle_alpha   90.00
_cell.angle_beta   90.00
_cell.angle_gamma   90.00
#
_symmetry.space_group_name_H-M   'P 1'
#
loop_
_entity.id
_entity.type
_entity.pdbx_description
1 polymer ?
#
loop_
_entity_poly.entity_id
_entity_poly.type
_entity_poly.pdbx_seq_one_letter_code
_entity_poly.pdbx_strand_id
1 'polypeptide(L)'
;MSQARDQVFISYARSDKKWLDRLHAMLAPILRADQLKIWDDTHILPGKKWDDEITNAIASAKVAVLLVSADFLASDFIDRHELAPILKATEQNGVTILWIALSHCLYQYTALAQYQAMNDPARPLNSFSGAKLEKELTRICKWIKKEADR
;
A
#
# COMPACT_ATOMS: atom_id res chain seq x y z
N MET A 1 -5.03 -17.38 19.83
CA MET A 1 -6.07 -16.63 19.09
C MET A 1 -5.44 -15.86 17.94
N SER A 2 -6.07 -15.87 16.81
CA SER A 2 -5.60 -15.08 15.68
C SER A 2 -5.91 -13.60 15.94
N GLN A 3 -4.98 -12.75 15.50
CA GLN A 3 -5.16 -11.30 15.56
C GLN A 3 -6.24 -10.87 14.56
N ALA A 4 -7.12 -9.96 14.96
CA ALA A 4 -8.12 -9.40 14.06
C ALA A 4 -7.45 -8.60 12.95
N ARG A 5 -7.94 -8.76 11.73
CA ARG A 5 -7.44 -8.04 10.55
C ARG A 5 -8.44 -6.95 10.18
N ASP A 6 -8.09 -5.71 10.50
CA ASP A 6 -8.98 -4.56 10.27
C ASP A 6 -8.25 -3.33 9.75
N GLN A 7 -6.95 -3.44 9.47
CA GLN A 7 -6.14 -2.30 9.06
C GLN A 7 -5.74 -2.38 7.59
N VAL A 8 -5.48 -1.21 7.01
CA VAL A 8 -4.86 -1.07 5.70
C VAL A 8 -3.38 -0.78 5.92
N PHE A 9 -2.53 -1.68 5.44
CA PHE A 9 -1.08 -1.52 5.49
C PHE A 9 -0.62 -0.85 4.20
N ILE A 10 0.17 0.22 4.29
CA ILE A 10 0.72 0.89 3.11
C ILE A 10 2.23 0.71 3.08
N SER A 11 2.73 0.12 1.99
CA SER A 11 4.15 -0.09 1.75
C SER A 11 4.62 0.81 0.62
N TYR A 12 5.75 1.49 0.81
CA TYR A 12 6.27 2.43 -0.18
C TYR A 12 7.78 2.60 -0.01
N ALA A 13 8.48 2.98 -1.09
CA ALA A 13 9.88 3.36 -1.02
C ALA A 13 10.00 4.80 -0.52
N ARG A 14 11.04 5.10 0.27
CA ARG A 14 11.23 6.43 0.85
C ARG A 14 11.24 7.55 -0.19
N SER A 15 11.83 7.30 -1.35
CA SER A 15 11.85 8.28 -2.44
C SER A 15 10.47 8.60 -3.00
N ASP A 16 9.47 7.77 -2.69
CA ASP A 16 8.09 7.94 -3.13
C ASP A 16 7.18 8.51 -2.04
N LYS A 17 7.75 9.05 -0.98
CA LYS A 17 6.97 9.57 0.15
C LYS A 17 5.92 10.61 -0.27
N LYS A 18 6.21 11.39 -1.32
CA LYS A 18 5.24 12.37 -1.84
C LYS A 18 3.91 11.71 -2.26
N TRP A 19 3.97 10.48 -2.75
CA TRP A 19 2.76 9.73 -3.12
C TRP A 19 2.00 9.27 -1.88
N LEU A 20 2.72 8.83 -0.85
CA LEU A 20 2.09 8.52 0.44
C LEU A 20 1.37 9.74 1.01
N ASP A 21 2.04 10.90 0.99
CA ASP A 21 1.48 12.14 1.50
C ASP A 21 0.21 12.54 0.72
N ARG A 22 0.21 12.35 -0.60
CA ARG A 22 -0.97 12.60 -1.43
C ARG A 22 -2.12 11.66 -1.06
N LEU A 23 -1.84 10.38 -0.85
CA LEU A 23 -2.88 9.43 -0.43
C LEU A 23 -3.44 9.82 0.94
N HIS A 24 -2.59 10.21 1.90
CA HIS A 24 -3.05 10.67 3.20
C HIS A 24 -3.99 11.86 3.07
N ALA A 25 -3.64 12.84 2.23
CA ALA A 25 -4.48 14.01 1.99
C ALA A 25 -5.83 13.62 1.40
N MET A 26 -5.83 12.71 0.40
CA MET A 26 -7.05 12.26 -0.25
C MET A 26 -7.94 11.43 0.68
N LEU A 27 -7.33 10.65 1.58
CA LEU A 27 -8.05 9.80 2.53
C LEU A 27 -8.48 10.54 3.80
N ALA A 28 -8.01 11.78 3.99
CA ALA A 28 -8.20 12.52 5.24
C ALA A 28 -9.67 12.60 5.70
N PRO A 29 -10.67 12.84 4.82
CA PRO A 29 -12.06 12.86 5.27
C PRO A 29 -12.52 11.53 5.87
N ILE A 30 -12.08 10.41 5.30
CA ILE A 30 -12.43 9.07 5.78
C ILE A 30 -11.74 8.78 7.11
N LEU A 31 -10.46 9.19 7.23
CA LEU A 31 -9.67 8.98 8.44
C LEU A 31 -10.23 9.81 9.61
N ARG A 32 -10.62 11.07 9.36
CA ARG A 32 -11.21 11.93 10.39
C ARG A 32 -12.54 11.41 10.91
N ALA A 33 -13.30 10.74 10.05
CA ALA A 33 -14.56 10.13 10.44
C ALA A 33 -14.37 8.77 11.13
N ASP A 34 -13.12 8.35 11.36
CA ASP A 34 -12.77 7.07 11.97
C ASP A 34 -13.38 5.87 11.24
N GLN A 35 -13.49 5.98 9.91
CA GLN A 35 -14.07 4.93 9.07
C GLN A 35 -13.02 4.09 8.37
N LEU A 36 -11.73 4.34 8.65
CA LEU A 36 -10.62 3.62 8.06
C LEU A 36 -9.43 3.68 8.99
N LYS A 37 -8.76 2.55 9.18
CA LYS A 37 -7.52 2.47 9.95
C LYS A 37 -6.39 2.17 8.98
N ILE A 38 -5.42 3.07 8.88
CA ILE A 38 -4.24 2.83 8.05
C ILE A 38 -2.98 2.81 8.90
N TRP A 39 -2.02 2.02 8.44
CA TRP A 39 -0.70 1.94 9.03
C TRP A 39 0.36 2.04 7.94
N ASP A 40 1.37 2.87 8.19
CA ASP A 40 2.60 2.94 7.39
C ASP A 40 3.77 3.19 8.35
N ASP A 41 5.00 3.15 7.84
CA ASP A 41 6.18 3.23 8.69
C ASP A 41 6.35 4.57 9.42
N THR A 42 5.62 5.61 9.02
CA THR A 42 5.65 6.89 9.74
C THR A 42 5.03 6.78 11.12
N HIS A 43 4.28 5.71 11.40
CA HIS A 43 3.69 5.45 12.71
C HIS A 43 4.68 4.86 13.72
N ILE A 44 5.88 4.45 13.27
CA ILE A 44 6.88 3.88 14.17
C ILE A 44 7.51 4.99 14.99
N LEU A 45 7.34 4.89 16.31
CA LEU A 45 7.85 5.88 17.24
C LEU A 45 9.33 5.65 17.54
N PRO A 46 10.10 6.72 17.87
CA PRO A 46 11.48 6.56 18.30
C PRO A 46 11.60 5.57 19.46
N GLY A 47 12.62 4.72 19.41
CA GLY A 47 12.87 3.71 20.44
C GLY A 47 12.14 2.40 20.24
N LYS A 48 11.21 2.32 19.30
CA LYS A 48 10.53 1.06 19.00
C LYS A 48 11.35 0.22 18.04
N LYS A 49 11.18 -1.11 18.13
CA LYS A 49 11.83 -2.03 17.20
C LYS A 49 11.03 -2.04 15.89
N TRP A 50 11.62 -1.50 14.84
CA TRP A 50 10.93 -1.32 13.57
C TRP A 50 10.44 -2.63 12.95
N ASP A 51 11.22 -3.72 13.07
CA ASP A 51 10.84 -5.00 12.49
C ASP A 51 9.64 -5.63 13.21
N ASP A 52 9.56 -5.49 14.54
CA ASP A 52 8.40 -5.93 15.31
C ASP A 52 7.16 -5.11 14.94
N GLU A 53 7.30 -3.81 14.80
CA GLU A 53 6.19 -2.92 14.44
C GLU A 53 5.64 -3.26 13.06
N ILE A 54 6.51 -3.49 12.07
CA ILE A 54 6.11 -3.88 10.72
C ILE A 54 5.43 -5.25 10.74
N THR A 55 6.01 -6.23 11.44
CA THR A 55 5.45 -7.57 11.55
C THR A 55 4.05 -7.54 12.15
N ASN A 56 3.88 -6.79 13.23
CA ASN A 56 2.57 -6.65 13.89
C ASN A 56 1.56 -5.95 12.99
N ALA A 57 1.98 -4.93 12.24
CA ALA A 57 1.10 -4.21 11.33
C ALA A 57 0.63 -5.12 10.19
N ILE A 58 1.52 -5.95 9.64
CA ILE A 58 1.14 -6.91 8.60
C ILE A 58 0.16 -7.96 9.17
N ALA A 59 0.37 -8.40 10.41
CA ALA A 59 -0.53 -9.34 11.08
C ALA A 59 -1.93 -8.76 11.29
N SER A 60 -2.06 -7.44 11.38
CA SER A 60 -3.35 -6.74 11.53
C SER A 60 -3.94 -6.30 10.20
N ALA A 61 -3.24 -6.48 9.09
CA ALA A 61 -3.69 -5.98 7.79
C ALA A 61 -4.80 -6.83 7.22
N LYS A 62 -5.86 -6.18 6.78
CA LYS A 62 -6.90 -6.75 5.95
C LYS A 62 -6.59 -6.49 4.48
N VAL A 63 -6.02 -5.32 4.21
CA VAL A 63 -5.67 -4.85 2.86
C VAL A 63 -4.23 -4.34 2.91
N ALA A 64 -3.45 -4.69 1.91
CA ALA A 64 -2.10 -4.16 1.74
C ALA A 64 -2.07 -3.32 0.47
N VAL A 65 -1.82 -2.03 0.63
CA VAL A 65 -1.66 -1.09 -0.48
C VAL A 65 -0.16 -0.94 -0.75
N LEU A 66 0.26 -1.24 -1.97
CA LEU A 66 1.66 -1.19 -2.36
C LEU A 66 1.85 -0.08 -3.40
N LEU A 67 2.70 0.89 -3.09
CA LEU A 67 3.04 1.99 -4.00
C LEU A 67 4.26 1.56 -4.81
N VAL A 68 4.03 1.07 -6.02
CA VAL A 68 5.05 0.37 -6.80
C VAL A 68 5.74 1.28 -7.80
N SER A 69 7.06 1.33 -7.68
CA SER A 69 7.97 2.08 -8.55
C SER A 69 9.24 1.24 -8.73
N ALA A 70 10.16 1.72 -9.57
CA ALA A 70 11.47 1.08 -9.69
C ALA A 70 12.18 1.02 -8.34
N ASP A 71 12.12 2.11 -7.56
CA ASP A 71 12.75 2.15 -6.23
C ASP A 71 12.10 1.18 -5.26
N PHE A 72 10.77 1.03 -5.31
CA PHE A 72 10.07 0.03 -4.50
C PHE A 72 10.60 -1.38 -4.81
N LEU A 73 10.69 -1.72 -6.08
CA LEU A 73 11.13 -3.04 -6.50
C LEU A 73 12.62 -3.28 -6.27
N ALA A 74 13.42 -2.21 -6.21
CA ALA A 74 14.86 -2.31 -5.96
C ALA A 74 15.20 -2.42 -4.47
N SER A 75 14.26 -2.20 -3.58
CA SER A 75 14.52 -2.18 -2.13
C SER A 75 14.56 -3.60 -1.57
N ASP A 76 15.74 -4.03 -1.14
CA ASP A 76 15.90 -5.32 -0.43
C ASP A 76 15.14 -5.32 0.89
N PHE A 77 15.09 -4.18 1.58
CA PHE A 77 14.36 -4.04 2.83
C PHE A 77 12.86 -4.32 2.62
N ILE A 78 12.25 -3.65 1.63
CA ILE A 78 10.82 -3.84 1.34
C ILE A 78 10.56 -5.29 0.93
N ASP A 79 11.41 -5.86 0.08
CA ASP A 79 11.23 -7.22 -0.40
C ASP A 79 11.20 -8.22 0.76
N ARG A 80 12.15 -8.11 1.69
CA ARG A 80 12.28 -9.06 2.80
C ARG A 80 11.28 -8.84 3.92
N HIS A 81 11.07 -7.58 4.31
CA HIS A 81 10.33 -7.27 5.54
C HIS A 81 8.88 -6.90 5.30
N GLU A 82 8.50 -6.58 4.07
CA GLU A 82 7.13 -6.16 3.76
C GLU A 82 6.52 -7.00 2.65
N LEU A 83 7.10 -7.02 1.46
CA LEU A 83 6.48 -7.67 0.31
C LEU A 83 6.36 -9.18 0.49
N ALA A 84 7.45 -9.88 0.86
CA ALA A 84 7.39 -11.33 1.05
C ALA A 84 6.39 -11.74 2.13
N PRO A 85 6.38 -11.11 3.33
CA PRO A 85 5.35 -11.41 4.33
C PRO A 85 3.92 -11.10 3.88
N ILE A 86 3.73 -10.01 3.13
CA ILE A 86 2.40 -9.64 2.60
C ILE A 86 1.92 -10.68 1.59
N LEU A 87 2.79 -11.12 0.67
CA LEU A 87 2.44 -12.16 -0.30
C LEU A 87 2.04 -13.46 0.40
N LYS A 88 2.78 -13.83 1.45
CA LYS A 88 2.45 -15.01 2.25
C LYS A 88 1.10 -14.86 2.93
N ALA A 89 0.83 -13.69 3.52
CA ALA A 89 -0.45 -13.41 4.17
C ALA A 89 -1.61 -13.42 3.17
N THR A 90 -1.38 -12.98 1.94
CA THR A 90 -2.38 -13.03 0.89
C THR A 90 -2.76 -14.46 0.56
N GLU A 91 -1.78 -15.34 0.43
CA GLU A 91 -2.02 -16.75 0.11
C GLU A 91 -2.64 -17.53 1.27
N GLN A 92 -2.19 -17.27 2.50
CA GLN A 92 -2.55 -18.08 3.67
C GLN A 92 -3.68 -17.48 4.51
N ASN A 93 -3.85 -16.17 4.51
CA ASN A 93 -4.74 -15.48 5.44
C ASN A 93 -5.76 -14.58 4.74
N GLY A 94 -5.82 -14.58 3.42
CA GLY A 94 -6.83 -13.83 2.67
C GLY A 94 -6.63 -12.31 2.65
N VAL A 95 -5.42 -11.83 2.89
CA VAL A 95 -5.12 -10.41 2.76
C VAL A 95 -5.24 -10.00 1.29
N THR A 96 -5.91 -8.89 1.03
CA THR A 96 -6.08 -8.37 -0.33
C THR A 96 -4.93 -7.44 -0.67
N ILE A 97 -4.25 -7.70 -1.79
CA ILE A 97 -3.22 -6.80 -2.31
C ILE A 97 -3.86 -5.81 -3.26
N LEU A 98 -3.63 -4.52 -3.00
CA LEU A 98 -4.02 -3.43 -3.90
C LEU A 98 -2.74 -2.69 -4.28
N TRP A 99 -2.13 -3.05 -5.41
CA TRP A 99 -0.91 -2.35 -5.79
C TRP A 99 -1.19 -1.27 -6.84
N ILE A 100 -0.45 -0.17 -6.70
CA ILE A 100 -0.62 1.04 -7.50
C ILE A 100 0.66 1.24 -8.30
N ALA A 101 0.54 1.37 -9.62
CA ALA A 101 1.68 1.68 -10.48
C ALA A 101 1.96 3.19 -10.41
N LEU A 102 3.01 3.58 -9.68
CA LEU A 102 3.42 4.98 -9.56
C LEU A 102 4.17 5.46 -10.80
N SER A 103 5.02 4.60 -11.35
CA SER A 103 5.88 4.89 -12.47
C SER A 103 6.13 3.61 -13.26
N HIS A 104 6.71 3.74 -14.45
CA HIS A 104 7.12 2.57 -15.23
C HIS A 104 8.20 1.80 -14.47
N CYS A 105 8.07 0.47 -14.41
CA CYS A 105 9.01 -0.39 -13.72
C CYS A 105 8.89 -1.82 -14.23
N LEU A 106 9.79 -2.69 -13.78
CA LEU A 106 9.83 -4.07 -14.23
C LEU A 106 9.02 -5.01 -13.32
N TYR A 107 7.78 -4.62 -13.00
CA TYR A 107 6.90 -5.43 -12.13
C TYR A 107 6.61 -6.81 -12.75
N GLN A 108 6.71 -6.95 -14.08
CA GLN A 108 6.44 -8.20 -14.78
C GLN A 108 7.39 -9.33 -14.37
N TYR A 109 8.55 -8.97 -13.83
CA TYR A 109 9.55 -9.93 -13.37
C TYR A 109 9.44 -10.23 -11.88
N THR A 110 8.36 -9.82 -11.24
CA THR A 110 8.10 -10.00 -9.81
C THR A 110 6.80 -10.77 -9.61
N ALA A 111 6.57 -11.20 -8.36
CA ALA A 111 5.31 -11.87 -7.99
C ALA A 111 4.09 -10.96 -8.20
N LEU A 112 4.28 -9.64 -8.24
CA LEU A 112 3.17 -8.70 -8.46
C LEU A 112 2.51 -8.86 -9.82
N ALA A 113 3.22 -9.46 -10.80
CA ALA A 113 2.63 -9.74 -12.11
C ALA A 113 1.39 -10.64 -12.02
N GLN A 114 1.25 -11.41 -10.93
CA GLN A 114 0.11 -12.31 -10.70
C GLN A 114 -1.12 -11.58 -10.15
N TYR A 115 -0.96 -10.34 -9.73
CA TYR A 115 -2.04 -9.57 -9.08
C TYR A 115 -2.42 -8.37 -9.93
N GLN A 116 -3.72 -8.12 -10.02
CA GLN A 116 -4.23 -6.99 -10.78
C GLN A 116 -3.86 -5.68 -10.11
N ALA A 117 -3.27 -4.76 -10.88
CA ALA A 117 -3.00 -3.41 -10.40
C ALA A 117 -4.29 -2.61 -10.26
N MET A 118 -4.29 -1.62 -9.38
CA MET A 118 -5.44 -0.72 -9.21
C MET A 118 -5.60 0.24 -10.38
N ASN A 119 -4.49 0.57 -11.03
CA ASN A 119 -4.47 1.43 -12.22
C ASN A 119 -3.69 0.73 -13.33
N ASP A 120 -3.80 1.24 -14.54
CA ASP A 120 -3.11 0.66 -15.70
C ASP A 120 -1.60 0.90 -15.58
N PRO A 121 -0.76 -0.14 -15.47
CA PRO A 121 0.70 0.06 -15.39
C PRO A 121 1.31 0.68 -16.64
N ALA A 122 0.63 0.61 -17.78
CA ALA A 122 1.06 1.31 -19.00
C ALA A 122 0.79 2.81 -18.92
N ARG A 123 -0.04 3.22 -17.97
CA ARG A 123 -0.39 4.61 -17.68
C ARG A 123 -0.22 4.87 -16.19
N PRO A 124 1.03 4.83 -15.67
CA PRO A 124 1.25 4.97 -14.23
C PRO A 124 0.85 6.37 -13.75
N LEU A 125 0.73 6.53 -12.44
CA LEU A 125 0.25 7.79 -11.85
C LEU A 125 1.10 9.00 -12.27
N ASN A 126 2.41 8.81 -12.43
CA ASN A 126 3.29 9.93 -12.82
C ASN A 126 3.08 10.39 -14.27
N SER A 127 2.29 9.66 -15.07
CA SER A 127 1.91 10.10 -16.42
C SER A 127 0.71 11.03 -16.42
N PHE A 128 0.04 11.21 -15.28
CA PHE A 128 -1.09 12.11 -15.13
C PHE A 128 -0.69 13.35 -14.34
N SER A 129 -1.44 14.43 -14.55
CA SER A 129 -1.25 15.68 -13.80
C SER A 129 -2.60 16.38 -13.64
N GLY A 130 -2.64 17.37 -12.72
CA GLY A 130 -3.82 18.20 -12.52
C GLY A 130 -5.09 17.41 -12.22
N ALA A 131 -6.19 17.82 -12.82
CA ALA A 131 -7.50 17.22 -12.56
C ALA A 131 -7.57 15.73 -12.93
N LYS A 132 -6.83 15.31 -13.95
CA LYS A 132 -6.80 13.89 -14.34
C LYS A 132 -6.17 13.02 -13.26
N LEU A 133 -5.09 13.51 -12.65
CA LEU A 133 -4.43 12.81 -11.54
C LEU A 133 -5.36 12.75 -10.33
N GLU A 134 -6.00 13.87 -10.00
CA GLU A 134 -6.93 13.92 -8.87
C GLU A 134 -8.10 12.95 -9.05
N LYS A 135 -8.62 12.85 -10.26
CA LYS A 135 -9.70 11.91 -10.57
C LYS A 135 -9.26 10.46 -10.37
N GLU A 136 -8.06 10.13 -10.83
CA GLU A 136 -7.51 8.79 -10.69
C GLU A 136 -7.25 8.44 -9.22
N LEU A 137 -6.67 9.35 -8.46
CA LEU A 137 -6.44 9.17 -7.03
C LEU A 137 -7.75 9.03 -6.26
N THR A 138 -8.77 9.80 -6.61
CA THR A 138 -10.10 9.69 -5.99
C THR A 138 -10.68 8.30 -6.20
N ARG A 139 -10.58 7.78 -7.42
CA ARG A 139 -11.05 6.42 -7.75
C ARG A 139 -10.31 5.36 -6.92
N ILE A 140 -8.99 5.50 -6.83
CA ILE A 140 -8.15 4.58 -6.06
C ILE A 140 -8.53 4.60 -4.57
N CYS A 141 -8.70 5.79 -4.00
CA CYS A 141 -9.06 5.93 -2.58
C CYS A 141 -10.44 5.33 -2.27
N LYS A 142 -11.40 5.52 -3.17
CA LYS A 142 -12.72 4.89 -3.02
C LYS A 142 -12.62 3.37 -3.05
N TRP A 143 -11.75 2.84 -3.90
CA TRP A 143 -11.54 1.39 -3.98
C TRP A 143 -10.90 0.85 -2.70
N ILE A 144 -9.90 1.55 -2.15
CA ILE A 144 -9.27 1.17 -0.88
C ILE A 144 -10.33 1.09 0.22
N LYS A 145 -11.18 2.10 0.33
CA LYS A 145 -12.26 2.13 1.32
C LYS A 145 -13.20 0.94 1.15
N LYS A 146 -13.61 0.67 -0.09
CA LYS A 146 -14.50 -0.43 -0.41
C LYS A 146 -13.91 -1.78 0.01
N GLU A 147 -12.66 -2.03 -0.31
CA GLU A 147 -12.01 -3.28 0.07
C GLU A 147 -11.83 -3.41 1.57
N ALA A 148 -11.52 -2.31 2.25
CA ALA A 148 -11.38 -2.30 3.70
C ALA A 148 -12.71 -2.60 4.42
N ASP A 149 -13.83 -2.25 3.80
CA ASP A 149 -15.16 -2.45 4.38
C ASP A 149 -15.73 -3.87 4.18
N ARG A 150 -15.10 -4.69 3.38
CA ARG A 150 -15.58 -6.04 3.11
C ARG A 150 -15.55 -7.00 4.31
#